data_582e38d0c50bde91a06d6548c40ee572
#
_entry.id   582e38d0c50bde91a06d6548c40ee572
#
_cell.length_a   1.000
_cell.length_b   1.000
_cell.length_c   1.000
_cell.angle_alpha   90.00
_cell.angle_beta   90.00
_cell.angle_gamma   90.00
#
_symmetry.space_group_name_H-M   'P 1'
#
loop_
_entity.id
_entity.type
_entity.pdbx_description
1 polymer ?
#
loop_
_entity_poly.entity_id
_entity_poly.type
_entity_poly.pdbx_seq_one_letter_code
_entity_poly.pdbx_strand_id
1 'polypeptide(L)'
;MRFIATCKIGLESVVSLELRRLGIEVERVEDARVLFLGDYQTMAKACLWLRTAERVLMEVASFEARSFEELFQGVKAVSWRDYLKKDSFIHVNGKSAKSTLFSVSDCQRIAKKAIVENLMAAYRTERLPETGGEVIIEIGILRDVVTVALDCCGAGLSRRGYRTYNVAAPIAETLGAAMLLLSHYRGDRPLIDPMCGSGTMPIEAAMIANNMAPGLNRPFAAEEWEFAGGKSLFDRARQEARESRIDGRPDILGSDIDARSIDLCKKHAKKAGVMVNWKVAPLKELSTDKSGGLIVCNPPYGERMMEKREAEVLYREMRHKFDELDNWQVSVITAYRDFERIYGKRADKRRKLSNGGMVCTMYQYFKRND
;
A
#
# COMPACT_ATOMS: atom_id res chain seq x y z
N MET A 1 19.21 11.19 6.90
CA MET A 1 19.11 10.56 5.56
C MET A 1 17.75 10.86 4.98
N ARG A 2 17.62 10.83 3.65
CA ARG A 2 16.32 11.02 2.99
C ARG A 2 15.74 9.67 2.56
N PHE A 3 14.45 9.50 2.80
CA PHE A 3 13.67 8.34 2.39
C PHE A 3 12.46 8.76 1.58
N ILE A 4 11.91 7.85 0.79
CA ILE A 4 10.77 8.07 -0.08
C ILE A 4 9.73 6.99 0.17
N ALA A 5 8.55 7.38 0.61
CA ALA A 5 7.38 6.50 0.66
C ALA A 5 6.60 6.68 -0.65
N THR A 6 6.64 5.69 -1.54
CA THR A 6 5.84 5.72 -2.77
C THR A 6 4.40 5.30 -2.47
N CYS A 7 3.44 5.89 -3.17
CA CYS A 7 2.02 5.55 -3.01
C CYS A 7 1.26 5.68 -4.32
N LYS A 8 0.01 5.26 -4.32
CA LYS A 8 -0.90 5.55 -5.44
C LYS A 8 -1.27 7.02 -5.45
N ILE A 9 -1.41 7.60 -6.65
CA ILE A 9 -1.86 8.99 -6.82
C ILE A 9 -3.18 9.18 -6.08
N GLY A 10 -3.26 10.27 -5.31
CA GLY A 10 -4.39 10.63 -4.45
C GLY A 10 -4.29 10.11 -3.02
N LEU A 11 -3.24 9.34 -2.66
CA LEU A 11 -3.01 8.86 -1.30
C LEU A 11 -1.84 9.57 -0.58
N GLU A 12 -1.19 10.54 -1.21
CA GLU A 12 -0.02 11.24 -0.67
C GLU A 12 -0.31 11.88 0.69
N SER A 13 -1.47 12.51 0.82
CA SER A 13 -1.90 13.13 2.08
C SER A 13 -2.13 12.11 3.20
N VAL A 14 -2.56 10.88 2.84
CA VAL A 14 -2.77 9.79 3.80
C VAL A 14 -1.42 9.28 4.30
N VAL A 15 -0.48 8.99 3.39
CA VAL A 15 0.89 8.58 3.73
C VAL A 15 1.60 9.64 4.57
N SER A 16 1.48 10.92 4.20
CA SER A 16 2.02 12.03 5.00
C SER A 16 1.45 12.07 6.42
N LEU A 17 0.14 11.82 6.57
CA LEU A 17 -0.49 11.75 7.88
C LEU A 17 0.01 10.54 8.70
N GLU A 18 0.19 9.37 8.06
CA GLU A 18 0.75 8.19 8.72
C GLU A 18 2.17 8.46 9.24
N LEU A 19 3.06 9.02 8.39
CA LEU A 19 4.42 9.39 8.79
C LEU A 19 4.43 10.34 10.00
N ARG A 20 3.62 11.41 9.96
CA ARG A 20 3.52 12.36 11.08
C ARG A 20 3.00 11.73 12.36
N ARG A 21 2.04 10.80 12.28
CA ARG A 21 1.54 10.03 13.44
C ARG A 21 2.59 9.11 14.05
N LEU A 22 3.54 8.66 13.23
CA LEU A 22 4.69 7.88 13.68
C LEU A 22 5.81 8.76 14.27
N GLY A 23 5.64 10.09 14.29
CA GLY A 23 6.66 11.04 14.73
C GLY A 23 7.78 11.23 13.70
N ILE A 24 7.54 10.91 12.43
CA ILE A 24 8.52 11.01 11.35
C ILE A 24 8.36 12.37 10.63
N GLU A 25 9.48 13.06 10.45
CA GLU A 25 9.52 14.35 9.76
C GLU A 25 9.28 14.20 8.26
N VAL A 26 8.21 14.80 7.77
CA VAL A 26 7.88 14.87 6.34
C VAL A 26 8.55 16.11 5.74
N GLU A 27 9.50 15.89 4.84
CA GLU A 27 10.21 16.96 4.13
C GLU A 27 9.33 17.56 3.02
N ARG A 28 8.75 16.69 2.16
CA ARG A 28 8.00 17.14 0.98
C ARG A 28 6.97 16.11 0.52
N VAL A 29 5.85 16.57 0.02
CA VAL A 29 4.80 15.75 -0.60
C VAL A 29 4.78 16.05 -2.10
N GLU A 30 4.88 15.02 -2.92
CA GLU A 30 4.88 15.09 -4.37
C GLU A 30 3.91 14.06 -4.96
N ASP A 31 3.62 14.16 -6.26
CA ASP A 31 2.75 13.21 -6.95
C ASP A 31 3.26 11.77 -6.76
N ALA A 32 2.43 10.90 -6.21
CA ALA A 32 2.69 9.48 -5.94
C ALA A 32 3.85 9.18 -4.97
N ARG A 33 4.36 10.18 -4.22
CA ARG A 33 5.43 9.95 -3.23
C ARG A 33 5.46 11.00 -2.12
N VAL A 34 5.95 10.59 -0.96
CA VAL A 34 6.20 11.46 0.19
C VAL A 34 7.66 11.28 0.60
N LEU A 35 8.41 12.39 0.65
CA LEU A 35 9.80 12.41 1.09
C LEU A 35 9.83 12.69 2.59
N PHE A 36 10.66 11.95 3.31
CA PHE A 36 10.80 12.09 4.75
C PHE A 36 12.25 11.91 5.21
N LEU A 37 12.56 12.46 6.36
CA LEU A 37 13.91 12.45 6.95
C LEU A 37 13.96 11.48 8.14
N GLY A 38 15.14 10.90 8.36
CA GLY A 38 15.38 10.04 9.51
C GLY A 38 16.70 9.26 9.41
N ASP A 39 16.78 8.27 10.25
CA ASP A 39 17.86 7.28 10.35
C ASP A 39 17.38 5.87 9.95
N TYR A 40 18.19 4.86 10.17
CA TYR A 40 17.80 3.48 9.87
C TYR A 40 16.69 2.97 10.79
N GLN A 41 16.55 3.48 12.02
CA GLN A 41 15.42 3.14 12.89
C GLN A 41 14.11 3.69 12.31
N THR A 42 14.14 4.92 11.81
CA THR A 42 13.03 5.56 11.10
C THR A 42 12.64 4.76 9.86
N MET A 43 13.62 4.28 9.08
CA MET A 43 13.40 3.41 7.92
C MET A 43 12.66 2.12 8.31
N ALA A 44 13.17 1.39 9.31
CA ALA A 44 12.55 0.14 9.76
C ALA A 44 11.13 0.39 10.29
N LYS A 45 10.92 1.46 11.05
CA LYS A 45 9.61 1.89 11.54
C LYS A 45 8.66 2.20 10.40
N ALA A 46 9.09 2.95 9.38
CA ALA A 46 8.28 3.25 8.20
C ALA A 46 7.91 1.98 7.41
N CYS A 47 8.86 1.06 7.19
CA CYS A 47 8.61 -0.23 6.55
C CYS A 47 7.54 -1.05 7.28
N LEU A 48 7.59 -1.10 8.61
CA LEU A 48 6.67 -1.87 9.43
C LEU A 48 5.27 -1.24 9.52
N TRP A 49 5.18 0.09 9.63
CA TRP A 49 3.94 0.77 10.03
C TRP A 49 3.15 1.42 8.91
N LEU A 50 3.78 1.77 7.78
CA LEU A 50 3.05 2.41 6.68
C LEU A 50 2.04 1.43 6.05
N ARG A 51 0.76 1.78 6.15
CA ARG A 51 -0.36 0.97 5.67
C ARG A 51 -0.71 1.27 4.22
N THR A 52 -0.52 2.53 3.80
CA THR A 52 -1.02 3.03 2.52
C THR A 52 0.10 3.31 1.51
N ALA A 53 1.35 3.25 1.92
CA ALA A 53 2.49 3.29 1.02
C ALA A 53 2.66 1.96 0.25
N GLU A 54 3.16 2.04 -0.97
CA GLU A 54 3.50 0.87 -1.79
C GLU A 54 4.92 0.37 -1.52
N ARG A 55 5.87 1.30 -1.28
CA ARG A 55 7.28 1.02 -0.96
C ARG A 55 7.87 2.11 -0.09
N VAL A 56 8.92 1.75 0.64
CA VAL A 56 9.87 2.67 1.27
C VAL A 56 11.20 2.50 0.54
N LEU A 57 11.77 3.60 0.08
CA LEU A 57 13.04 3.65 -0.63
C LEU A 57 14.02 4.52 0.16
N MET A 58 15.29 4.16 0.19
CA MET A 58 16.39 4.98 0.74
C MET A 58 17.09 5.70 -0.41
N GLU A 59 17.00 7.02 -0.46
CA GLU A 59 17.68 7.82 -1.46
C GLU A 59 19.19 7.82 -1.19
N VAL A 60 19.97 7.46 -2.21
CA VAL A 60 21.45 7.44 -2.15
C VAL A 60 22.08 8.55 -2.98
N ALA A 61 21.37 9.03 -4.01
CA ALA A 61 21.82 10.19 -4.80
C ALA A 61 20.63 10.88 -5.48
N SER A 62 20.80 12.19 -5.74
CA SER A 62 19.90 12.97 -6.60
C SER A 62 20.72 14.00 -7.38
N PHE A 63 20.53 14.06 -8.71
CA PHE A 63 21.26 14.94 -9.63
C PHE A 63 20.47 15.20 -10.91
N GLU A 64 20.82 16.24 -11.67
CA GLU A 64 20.26 16.48 -12.99
C GLU A 64 20.95 15.65 -14.05
N ALA A 65 20.19 15.10 -15.01
CA ALA A 65 20.72 14.43 -16.19
C ALA A 65 19.75 14.58 -17.38
N ARG A 66 20.27 15.06 -18.49
CA ARG A 66 19.56 15.21 -19.77
C ARG A 66 20.14 14.32 -20.87
N SER A 67 21.29 13.69 -20.60
CA SER A 67 21.96 12.75 -21.48
C SER A 67 22.26 11.45 -20.76
N PHE A 68 22.44 10.36 -21.53
CA PHE A 68 22.84 9.08 -20.98
C PHE A 68 24.23 9.11 -20.35
N GLU A 69 25.13 9.99 -20.83
CA GLU A 69 26.44 10.18 -20.22
C GLU A 69 26.34 10.83 -18.84
N GLU A 70 25.52 11.89 -18.70
CA GLU A 70 25.28 12.52 -17.39
C GLU A 70 24.63 11.53 -16.40
N LEU A 71 23.67 10.72 -16.86
CA LEU A 71 23.08 9.64 -16.06
C LEU A 71 24.15 8.64 -15.60
N PHE A 72 24.99 8.20 -16.53
CA PHE A 72 26.07 7.24 -16.25
C PHE A 72 27.04 7.79 -15.20
N GLN A 73 27.55 9.01 -15.39
CA GLN A 73 28.51 9.62 -14.48
C GLN A 73 27.89 9.92 -13.10
N GLY A 74 26.68 10.40 -13.06
CA GLY A 74 25.97 10.66 -11.80
C GLY A 74 25.73 9.37 -10.98
N VAL A 75 25.32 8.28 -11.62
CA VAL A 75 25.17 6.97 -10.97
C VAL A 75 26.52 6.40 -10.56
N LYS A 76 27.55 6.54 -11.40
CA LYS A 76 28.91 6.04 -11.13
C LYS A 76 29.59 6.77 -9.97
N ALA A 77 29.21 8.03 -9.71
CA ALA A 77 29.77 8.82 -8.61
C ALA A 77 29.33 8.35 -7.21
N VAL A 78 28.28 7.51 -7.11
CA VAL A 78 27.83 6.95 -5.84
C VAL A 78 28.87 5.95 -5.31
N SER A 79 29.17 6.00 -4.00
CA SER A 79 30.06 5.04 -3.33
C SER A 79 29.34 3.69 -3.12
N TRP A 80 29.13 2.95 -4.21
CA TRP A 80 28.32 1.73 -4.19
C TRP A 80 28.83 0.64 -3.24
N ARG A 81 30.14 0.60 -2.98
CA ARG A 81 30.75 -0.33 -2.03
C ARG A 81 30.23 -0.16 -0.60
N ASP A 82 29.71 1.01 -0.25
CA ASP A 82 29.14 1.27 1.08
C ASP A 82 27.76 0.61 1.25
N TYR A 83 27.12 0.25 0.14
CA TYR A 83 25.77 -0.31 0.09
C TYR A 83 25.71 -1.75 -0.43
N LEU A 84 26.64 -2.14 -1.31
CA LEU A 84 26.58 -3.39 -2.06
C LEU A 84 27.83 -4.25 -1.80
N LYS A 85 27.60 -5.55 -1.58
CA LYS A 85 28.66 -6.55 -1.49
C LYS A 85 29.15 -6.92 -2.88
N LYS A 86 30.35 -7.52 -2.95
CA LYS A 86 30.97 -7.96 -4.21
C LYS A 86 30.10 -8.94 -5.00
N ASP A 87 29.31 -9.75 -4.30
CA ASP A 87 28.45 -10.80 -4.85
C ASP A 87 26.98 -10.41 -4.99
N SER A 88 26.60 -9.18 -4.60
CA SER A 88 25.19 -8.71 -4.68
C SER A 88 24.62 -8.92 -6.08
N PHE A 89 23.41 -9.50 -6.15
CA PHE A 89 22.62 -9.57 -7.38
C PHE A 89 21.91 -8.24 -7.62
N ILE A 90 22.37 -7.48 -8.60
CA ILE A 90 21.93 -6.10 -8.85
C ILE A 90 20.74 -6.09 -9.81
N HIS A 91 19.57 -5.68 -9.31
CA HIS A 91 18.38 -5.47 -10.11
C HIS A 91 18.05 -3.97 -10.18
N VAL A 92 18.00 -3.40 -11.39
CA VAL A 92 17.71 -1.98 -11.58
C VAL A 92 16.32 -1.81 -12.17
N ASN A 93 15.43 -1.17 -11.42
CA ASN A 93 14.13 -0.69 -11.89
C ASN A 93 14.24 0.78 -12.32
N GLY A 94 13.35 1.21 -13.21
CA GLY A 94 13.34 2.58 -13.69
C GLY A 94 11.94 3.14 -13.91
N LYS A 95 11.84 4.45 -13.77
CA LYS A 95 10.65 5.23 -14.16
C LYS A 95 11.14 6.57 -14.70
N SER A 96 10.53 7.03 -15.78
CA SER A 96 10.79 8.37 -16.31
C SER A 96 9.49 9.07 -16.66
N ALA A 97 9.38 10.34 -16.28
CA ALA A 97 8.24 11.17 -16.59
C ALA A 97 8.65 12.63 -16.82
N LYS A 98 8.11 13.24 -17.88
CA LYS A 98 8.36 14.66 -18.21
C LYS A 98 9.85 15.00 -18.29
N SER A 99 10.67 14.10 -18.85
CA SER A 99 12.13 14.17 -18.89
C SER A 99 12.67 13.89 -20.28
N THR A 100 13.86 14.41 -20.58
CA THR A 100 14.58 14.18 -21.83
C THR A 100 14.94 12.70 -21.98
N LEU A 101 15.36 12.06 -20.90
CA LEU A 101 15.63 10.62 -20.84
C LEU A 101 14.32 9.85 -20.63
N PHE A 102 13.62 9.50 -21.70
CA PHE A 102 12.31 8.83 -21.68
C PHE A 102 12.39 7.30 -21.84
N SER A 103 13.47 6.78 -22.43
CA SER A 103 13.67 5.33 -22.59
C SER A 103 14.06 4.67 -21.27
N VAL A 104 13.06 4.14 -20.55
CA VAL A 104 13.24 3.53 -19.23
C VAL A 104 14.22 2.36 -19.29
N SER A 105 14.12 1.48 -20.30
CA SER A 105 15.01 0.32 -20.47
C SER A 105 16.46 0.72 -20.68
N ASP A 106 16.72 1.81 -21.43
CA ASP A 106 18.06 2.30 -21.64
C ASP A 106 18.62 2.94 -20.36
N CYS A 107 17.82 3.72 -19.64
CA CYS A 107 18.21 4.27 -18.35
C CYS A 107 18.58 3.17 -17.34
N GLN A 108 17.80 2.09 -17.27
CA GLN A 108 18.08 0.93 -16.39
C GLN A 108 19.41 0.26 -16.77
N ARG A 109 19.64 0.01 -18.06
CA ARG A 109 20.86 -0.62 -18.57
C ARG A 109 22.09 0.24 -18.28
N ILE A 110 22.01 1.55 -18.53
CA ILE A 110 23.10 2.49 -18.30
C ILE A 110 23.40 2.62 -16.81
N ALA A 111 22.37 2.73 -15.97
CA ALA A 111 22.54 2.78 -14.53
C ALA A 111 23.18 1.49 -14.00
N LYS A 112 22.70 0.29 -14.43
CA LYS A 112 23.34 -0.98 -14.06
C LYS A 112 24.81 -1.03 -14.48
N LYS A 113 25.14 -0.60 -15.71
CA LYS A 113 26.52 -0.53 -16.19
C LYS A 113 27.38 0.37 -15.30
N ALA A 114 26.90 1.55 -14.94
CA ALA A 114 27.62 2.49 -14.08
C ALA A 114 27.90 1.91 -12.68
N ILE A 115 26.92 1.22 -12.09
CA ILE A 115 27.05 0.56 -10.78
C ILE A 115 28.10 -0.55 -10.85
N VAL A 116 28.01 -1.42 -11.88
CA VAL A 116 28.92 -2.55 -12.07
C VAL A 116 30.36 -2.06 -12.26
N GLU A 117 30.59 -1.05 -13.11
CA GLU A 117 31.93 -0.49 -13.32
C GLU A 117 32.50 0.13 -12.04
N ASN A 118 31.71 0.85 -11.27
CA ASN A 118 32.13 1.40 -9.97
C ASN A 118 32.55 0.29 -9.00
N LEU A 119 31.70 -0.76 -8.86
CA LEU A 119 31.99 -1.89 -7.96
C LEU A 119 33.19 -2.70 -8.41
N MET A 120 33.37 -2.93 -9.73
CA MET A 120 34.53 -3.63 -10.27
C MET A 120 35.82 -2.88 -9.92
N ALA A 121 35.84 -1.56 -10.06
CA ALA A 121 36.98 -0.73 -9.68
C ALA A 121 37.19 -0.76 -8.14
N ALA A 122 36.13 -0.61 -7.34
CA ALA A 122 36.22 -0.59 -5.88
C ALA A 122 36.67 -1.92 -5.28
N TYR A 123 36.26 -3.07 -5.87
CA TYR A 123 36.64 -4.41 -5.42
C TYR A 123 37.88 -4.96 -6.16
N ARG A 124 38.49 -4.19 -7.08
CA ARG A 124 39.64 -4.59 -7.91
C ARG A 124 39.43 -5.95 -8.57
N THR A 125 38.33 -6.09 -9.30
CA THR A 125 37.94 -7.33 -9.96
C THR A 125 37.46 -7.05 -11.38
N GLU A 126 37.69 -8.01 -12.29
CA GLU A 126 37.20 -7.91 -13.66
C GLU A 126 35.75 -8.41 -13.84
N ARG A 127 35.21 -9.08 -12.80
CA ARG A 127 33.85 -9.63 -12.83
C ARG A 127 33.24 -9.65 -11.46
N LEU A 128 31.93 -9.30 -11.40
CA LEU A 128 31.08 -9.51 -10.21
C LEU A 128 30.31 -10.83 -10.37
N PRO A 129 30.30 -11.72 -9.38
CA PRO A 129 29.66 -13.03 -9.50
C PRO A 129 28.13 -12.97 -9.51
N GLU A 130 27.51 -11.92 -8.94
CA GLU A 130 26.05 -11.75 -8.80
C GLU A 130 25.34 -13.00 -8.24
N THR A 131 25.94 -13.67 -7.25
CA THR A 131 25.43 -14.90 -6.62
C THR A 131 24.84 -14.69 -5.24
N GLY A 132 24.94 -13.48 -4.72
CA GLY A 132 24.44 -13.09 -3.41
C GLY A 132 22.98 -12.66 -3.42
N GLY A 133 22.54 -12.00 -2.35
CA GLY A 133 21.17 -11.50 -2.22
C GLY A 133 20.82 -10.43 -3.27
N GLU A 134 19.55 -10.43 -3.69
CA GLU A 134 19.05 -9.42 -4.63
C GLU A 134 18.97 -8.05 -3.94
N VAL A 135 19.54 -7.04 -4.59
CA VAL A 135 19.38 -5.63 -4.20
C VAL A 135 18.69 -4.88 -5.32
N ILE A 136 17.52 -4.36 -5.03
CA ILE A 136 16.71 -3.61 -5.99
C ILE A 136 17.08 -2.12 -5.88
N ILE A 137 17.49 -1.54 -7.00
CA ILE A 137 17.82 -0.13 -7.14
C ILE A 137 16.77 0.54 -8.02
N GLU A 138 16.13 1.57 -7.52
CA GLU A 138 15.12 2.35 -8.23
C GLU A 138 15.77 3.61 -8.82
N ILE A 139 15.67 3.78 -10.14
CA ILE A 139 16.06 4.99 -10.87
C ILE A 139 14.81 5.75 -11.26
N GLY A 140 14.53 6.82 -10.57
CA GLY A 140 13.41 7.72 -10.89
C GLY A 140 13.90 8.95 -11.63
N ILE A 141 13.37 9.29 -12.80
CA ILE A 141 13.69 10.51 -13.52
C ILE A 141 12.42 11.34 -13.66
N LEU A 142 12.41 12.51 -13.06
CA LEU A 142 11.28 13.42 -13.12
C LEU A 142 11.76 14.84 -13.42
N ARG A 143 11.34 15.41 -14.58
CA ARG A 143 11.74 16.74 -15.02
C ARG A 143 13.27 16.89 -15.05
N ASP A 144 13.93 15.90 -15.64
CA ASP A 144 15.39 15.76 -15.77
C ASP A 144 16.16 15.64 -14.44
N VAL A 145 15.48 15.52 -13.30
CA VAL A 145 16.12 15.22 -12.02
C VAL A 145 16.06 13.70 -11.80
N VAL A 146 17.23 13.11 -11.67
CA VAL A 146 17.44 11.69 -11.36
C VAL A 146 17.42 11.50 -9.84
N THR A 147 16.67 10.55 -9.38
CA THR A 147 16.71 10.02 -8.02
C THR A 147 17.18 8.58 -8.06
N VAL A 148 18.24 8.27 -7.35
CA VAL A 148 18.78 6.90 -7.20
C VAL A 148 18.48 6.44 -5.79
N ALA A 149 17.77 5.33 -5.63
CA ALA A 149 17.36 4.84 -4.32
C ALA A 149 17.43 3.32 -4.21
N LEU A 150 17.68 2.81 -3.00
CA LEU A 150 17.59 1.39 -2.66
C LEU A 150 16.19 1.05 -2.17
N ASP A 151 15.61 -0.04 -2.65
CA ASP A 151 14.31 -0.52 -2.19
C ASP A 151 14.44 -1.26 -0.85
N CYS A 152 13.94 -0.64 0.22
CA CYS A 152 13.97 -1.21 1.56
C CYS A 152 13.02 -2.42 1.71
N CYS A 153 12.03 -2.56 0.83
CA CYS A 153 10.90 -3.47 1.01
C CYS A 153 11.09 -4.85 0.38
N GLY A 154 11.75 -4.95 -0.78
CA GLY A 154 11.74 -6.13 -1.63
C GLY A 154 10.36 -6.35 -2.26
N ALA A 155 9.52 -7.18 -1.66
CA ALA A 155 8.13 -7.25 -2.06
C ALA A 155 7.38 -5.96 -1.67
N GLY A 156 6.40 -5.50 -2.47
CA GLY A 156 5.60 -4.29 -2.15
C GLY A 156 4.87 -4.39 -0.81
N LEU A 157 4.62 -3.25 -0.16
CA LEU A 157 3.99 -3.23 1.18
C LEU A 157 2.57 -3.77 1.20
N SER A 158 1.85 -3.79 0.07
CA SER A 158 0.54 -4.46 -0.03
C SER A 158 0.61 -5.95 0.31
N ARG A 159 1.75 -6.60 0.11
CA ARG A 159 1.95 -8.01 0.49
C ARG A 159 2.22 -8.13 1.98
N ARG A 160 1.15 -8.06 2.81
CA ARG A 160 1.23 -8.17 4.29
C ARG A 160 1.68 -9.54 4.79
N GLY A 161 1.59 -10.57 3.95
CA GLY A 161 1.91 -11.96 4.31
C GLY A 161 0.71 -12.81 4.75
N TYR A 162 -0.46 -12.24 5.00
CA TYR A 162 -1.63 -13.03 5.40
C TYR A 162 -2.40 -13.63 4.22
N ARG A 163 -2.36 -13.02 3.04
CA ARG A 163 -3.04 -13.54 1.85
C ARG A 163 -2.19 -14.64 1.20
N THR A 164 -2.71 -15.86 1.18
CA THR A 164 -2.00 -17.04 0.65
C THR A 164 -2.65 -17.67 -0.57
N TYR A 165 -3.90 -17.28 -0.86
CA TYR A 165 -4.65 -17.83 -1.99
C TYR A 165 -5.05 -16.72 -2.94
N ASN A 166 -4.91 -16.95 -4.24
CA ASN A 166 -5.33 -16.01 -5.27
C ASN A 166 -6.86 -16.05 -5.38
N VAL A 167 -7.47 -14.90 -5.25
CA VAL A 167 -8.88 -14.64 -5.59
C VAL A 167 -8.89 -13.74 -6.81
N ALA A 168 -9.90 -13.84 -7.65
CA ALA A 168 -10.05 -12.95 -8.79
C ALA A 168 -10.14 -11.49 -8.31
N ALA A 169 -9.24 -10.64 -8.81
CA ALA A 169 -9.22 -9.18 -8.63
C ALA A 169 -9.50 -8.63 -7.21
N PRO A 170 -8.80 -9.10 -6.15
CA PRO A 170 -9.03 -8.55 -4.81
C PRO A 170 -8.52 -7.11 -4.73
N ILE A 171 -9.17 -6.30 -3.88
CA ILE A 171 -8.62 -4.97 -3.55
C ILE A 171 -7.25 -5.13 -2.86
N ALA A 172 -6.28 -4.28 -3.27
CA ALA A 172 -4.97 -4.28 -2.62
C ALA A 172 -5.09 -3.86 -1.14
N GLU A 173 -4.31 -4.45 -0.27
CA GLU A 173 -4.32 -4.18 1.17
C GLU A 173 -4.02 -2.71 1.47
N THR A 174 -3.08 -2.10 0.75
CA THR A 174 -2.75 -0.67 0.85
C THR A 174 -3.95 0.22 0.49
N LEU A 175 -4.74 -0.18 -0.50
CA LEU A 175 -5.94 0.56 -0.89
C LEU A 175 -7.09 0.36 0.11
N GLY A 176 -7.29 -0.87 0.61
CA GLY A 176 -8.27 -1.17 1.67
C GLY A 176 -7.99 -0.35 2.93
N ALA A 177 -6.73 -0.36 3.40
CA ALA A 177 -6.29 0.46 4.52
C ALA A 177 -6.50 1.97 4.26
N ALA A 178 -6.22 2.44 3.03
CA ALA A 178 -6.43 3.84 2.66
C ALA A 178 -7.91 4.24 2.73
N MET A 179 -8.83 3.38 2.28
CA MET A 179 -10.26 3.64 2.38
C MET A 179 -10.72 3.76 3.83
N LEU A 180 -10.23 2.91 4.73
CA LEU A 180 -10.51 2.96 6.16
C LEU A 180 -10.01 4.27 6.78
N LEU A 181 -8.75 4.65 6.51
CA LEU A 181 -8.16 5.90 7.03
C LEU A 181 -8.84 7.14 6.47
N LEU A 182 -9.23 7.13 5.18
CA LEU A 182 -10.02 8.20 4.54
C LEU A 182 -11.43 8.32 5.10
N SER A 183 -11.97 7.21 5.61
CA SER A 183 -13.25 7.15 6.33
C SER A 183 -13.11 7.49 7.82
N HIS A 184 -11.93 7.93 8.25
CA HIS A 184 -11.60 8.25 9.64
C HIS A 184 -11.83 7.10 10.63
N TYR A 185 -11.71 5.85 10.16
CA TYR A 185 -11.82 4.68 11.04
C TYR A 185 -10.58 4.54 11.93
N ARG A 186 -10.79 4.30 13.22
CA ARG A 186 -9.75 4.16 14.24
C ARG A 186 -9.95 2.93 15.15
N GLY A 187 -10.96 2.09 14.86
CA GLY A 187 -11.37 0.98 15.72
C GLY A 187 -12.33 1.37 16.82
N ASP A 188 -12.84 2.59 16.82
CA ASP A 188 -13.66 3.24 17.83
C ASP A 188 -15.16 3.09 17.60
N ARG A 189 -15.57 2.45 16.52
CA ARG A 189 -16.97 2.26 16.12
C ARG A 189 -17.18 0.96 15.35
N PRO A 190 -18.42 0.45 15.28
CA PRO A 190 -18.76 -0.72 14.50
C PRO A 190 -18.40 -0.53 13.02
N LEU A 191 -17.92 -1.61 12.36
CA LEU A 191 -17.63 -1.62 10.93
C LEU A 191 -18.29 -2.82 10.27
N ILE A 192 -18.90 -2.60 9.10
CA ILE A 192 -19.45 -3.67 8.27
C ILE A 192 -18.90 -3.55 6.84
N ASP A 193 -18.42 -4.69 6.31
CA ASP A 193 -18.19 -4.90 4.88
C ASP A 193 -19.18 -5.99 4.41
N PRO A 194 -20.28 -5.63 3.74
CA PRO A 194 -21.35 -6.58 3.39
C PRO A 194 -21.06 -7.36 2.10
N MET A 195 -19.92 -7.13 1.46
CA MET A 195 -19.47 -7.81 0.23
C MET A 195 -17.96 -7.98 0.29
N CYS A 196 -17.50 -8.66 1.38
CA CYS A 196 -16.10 -8.60 1.79
C CYS A 196 -15.12 -9.41 0.92
N GLY A 197 -15.60 -10.25 0.02
CA GLY A 197 -14.79 -11.06 -0.86
C GLY A 197 -13.75 -11.86 -0.07
N SER A 198 -12.47 -11.54 -0.24
CA SER A 198 -11.35 -12.19 0.46
C SER A 198 -11.07 -11.62 1.87
N GLY A 199 -11.88 -10.69 2.36
CA GLY A 199 -11.80 -10.14 3.72
C GLY A 199 -10.79 -9.01 3.90
N THR A 200 -10.28 -8.40 2.83
CA THR A 200 -9.23 -7.37 2.94
C THR A 200 -9.62 -6.21 3.85
N MET A 201 -10.79 -5.60 3.64
CA MET A 201 -11.21 -4.45 4.44
C MET A 201 -11.47 -4.78 5.90
N PRO A 202 -12.21 -5.83 6.27
CA PRO A 202 -12.39 -6.23 7.65
C PRO A 202 -11.08 -6.59 8.36
N ILE A 203 -10.13 -7.24 7.66
CA ILE A 203 -8.82 -7.60 8.24
C ILE A 203 -7.97 -6.35 8.49
N GLU A 204 -7.84 -5.44 7.50
CA GLU A 204 -7.10 -4.18 7.67
C GLU A 204 -7.77 -3.30 8.76
N ALA A 205 -9.11 -3.31 8.87
CA ALA A 205 -9.82 -2.62 9.93
C ALA A 205 -9.47 -3.19 11.31
N ALA A 206 -9.44 -4.52 11.45
CA ALA A 206 -9.05 -5.17 12.70
C ALA A 206 -7.58 -4.90 13.07
N MET A 207 -6.68 -4.86 12.08
CA MET A 207 -5.29 -4.47 12.31
C MET A 207 -5.17 -3.01 12.77
N ILE A 208 -5.98 -2.09 12.24
CA ILE A 208 -6.03 -0.69 12.69
C ILE A 208 -6.55 -0.62 14.13
N ALA A 209 -7.66 -1.28 14.44
CA ALA A 209 -8.28 -1.27 15.76
C ALA A 209 -7.38 -1.84 16.85
N ASN A 210 -6.61 -2.88 16.52
CA ASN A 210 -5.65 -3.51 17.45
C ASN A 210 -4.26 -2.86 17.43
N ASN A 211 -4.08 -1.71 16.78
CA ASN A 211 -2.78 -1.06 16.60
C ASN A 211 -1.68 -2.03 16.14
N MET A 212 -2.00 -2.90 15.19
CA MET A 212 -1.04 -3.86 14.63
C MET A 212 -0.30 -3.23 13.45
N ALA A 213 1.03 -3.27 13.47
CA ALA A 213 1.83 -2.86 12.32
C ALA A 213 1.63 -3.84 11.14
N PRO A 214 1.29 -3.38 9.93
CA PRO A 214 0.98 -4.25 8.80
C PRO A 214 2.19 -5.05 8.29
N GLY A 215 3.40 -4.61 8.61
CA GLY A 215 4.66 -5.24 8.21
C GLY A 215 5.17 -6.35 9.15
N LEU A 216 4.47 -6.67 10.26
CA LEU A 216 4.95 -7.59 11.28
C LEU A 216 5.28 -9.00 10.76
N ASN A 217 4.49 -9.51 9.82
CA ASN A 217 4.52 -10.91 9.38
C ASN A 217 5.14 -11.09 7.99
N ARG A 218 6.06 -10.19 7.60
CA ARG A 218 6.75 -10.27 6.32
C ARG A 218 8.23 -9.90 6.46
N PRO A 219 9.11 -10.42 5.57
CA PRO A 219 10.49 -9.94 5.47
C PRO A 219 10.58 -8.62 4.70
N PHE A 220 11.70 -7.92 4.89
CA PHE A 220 12.08 -6.73 4.14
C PHE A 220 13.48 -6.88 3.54
N ALA A 221 13.74 -6.33 2.35
CA ALA A 221 15.05 -6.39 1.71
C ALA A 221 16.14 -5.74 2.58
N ALA A 222 15.82 -4.66 3.29
CA ALA A 222 16.75 -3.98 4.17
C ALA A 222 17.16 -4.80 5.42
N GLU A 223 16.54 -5.95 5.69
CA GLU A 223 17.02 -6.88 6.72
C GLU A 223 18.37 -7.52 6.38
N GLU A 224 18.71 -7.57 5.09
CA GLU A 224 20.01 -8.07 4.60
C GLU A 224 21.10 -7.00 4.57
N TRP A 225 20.78 -5.73 4.89
CA TRP A 225 21.70 -4.61 4.82
C TRP A 225 22.49 -4.45 6.13
N GLU A 226 23.65 -5.07 6.21
CA GLU A 226 24.53 -4.99 7.42
C GLU A 226 24.93 -3.55 7.73
N PHE A 227 25.16 -2.70 6.73
CA PHE A 227 25.48 -1.29 6.89
C PHE A 227 24.35 -0.48 7.58
N ALA A 228 23.11 -0.97 7.51
CA ALA A 228 21.94 -0.35 8.12
C ALA A 228 21.51 -1.01 9.44
N GLY A 229 22.27 -1.98 9.95
CA GLY A 229 21.94 -2.73 11.15
C GLY A 229 21.18 -4.04 10.88
N GLY A 230 20.84 -4.32 9.64
CA GLY A 230 20.35 -5.60 9.17
C GLY A 230 19.15 -6.16 9.95
N LYS A 231 19.11 -7.48 10.08
CA LYS A 231 18.02 -8.20 10.76
C LYS A 231 17.80 -7.75 12.21
N SER A 232 18.87 -7.46 12.95
CA SER A 232 18.74 -7.05 14.36
C SER A 232 17.98 -5.73 14.56
N LEU A 233 18.10 -4.81 13.61
CA LEU A 233 17.33 -3.56 13.58
C LEU A 233 15.83 -3.85 13.42
N PHE A 234 15.48 -4.69 12.46
CA PHE A 234 14.08 -5.04 12.21
C PHE A 234 13.48 -5.89 13.32
N ASP A 235 14.25 -6.79 13.95
CA ASP A 235 13.77 -7.59 15.07
C ASP A 235 13.40 -6.70 16.27
N ARG A 236 14.20 -5.68 16.59
CA ARG A 236 13.88 -4.67 17.63
C ARG A 236 12.62 -3.89 17.24
N ALA A 237 12.55 -3.38 16.02
CA ALA A 237 11.38 -2.62 15.57
C ALA A 237 10.10 -3.48 15.58
N ARG A 238 10.19 -4.78 15.27
CA ARG A 238 9.06 -5.72 15.39
C ARG A 238 8.66 -5.97 16.83
N GLN A 239 9.62 -6.04 17.75
CA GLN A 239 9.32 -6.21 19.16
C GLN A 239 8.57 -5.00 19.70
N GLU A 240 9.06 -3.80 19.47
CA GLU A 240 8.37 -2.54 19.83
C GLU A 240 6.96 -2.49 19.24
N ALA A 241 6.80 -2.90 17.98
CA ALA A 241 5.50 -2.95 17.33
C ALA A 241 4.54 -3.99 17.93
N ARG A 242 5.05 -5.13 18.45
CA ARG A 242 4.23 -6.11 19.16
C ARG A 242 3.82 -5.60 20.54
N GLU A 243 4.71 -4.93 21.25
CA GLU A 243 4.45 -4.35 22.57
C GLU A 243 3.42 -3.20 22.51
N SER A 244 3.37 -2.48 21.40
CA SER A 244 2.38 -1.42 21.16
C SER A 244 1.00 -1.94 20.73
N ARG A 245 0.84 -3.25 20.51
CA ARG A 245 -0.43 -3.86 20.14
C ARG A 245 -1.45 -3.69 21.25
N ILE A 246 -2.70 -3.38 20.84
CA ILE A 246 -3.85 -3.34 21.71
C ILE A 246 -4.60 -4.66 21.55
N ASP A 247 -4.73 -5.42 22.61
CA ASP A 247 -5.55 -6.61 22.62
C ASP A 247 -7.01 -6.23 22.74
N GLY A 248 -7.81 -6.67 21.77
CA GLY A 248 -9.24 -6.39 21.74
C GLY A 248 -9.94 -7.20 20.67
N ARG A 249 -11.24 -7.31 20.82
CA ARG A 249 -12.12 -7.85 19.79
C ARG A 249 -12.90 -6.68 19.17
N PRO A 250 -12.39 -6.07 18.11
CA PRO A 250 -13.08 -4.95 17.49
C PRO A 250 -14.43 -5.39 16.91
N ASP A 251 -15.39 -4.49 16.93
CA ASP A 251 -16.72 -4.74 16.41
C ASP A 251 -16.74 -4.63 14.89
N ILE A 252 -16.32 -5.69 14.22
CA ILE A 252 -16.19 -5.75 12.77
C ILE A 252 -16.94 -6.98 12.26
N LEU A 253 -17.81 -6.76 11.26
CA LEU A 253 -18.52 -7.79 10.53
C LEU A 253 -18.11 -7.77 9.06
N GLY A 254 -17.65 -8.91 8.55
CA GLY A 254 -17.51 -9.18 7.12
C GLY A 254 -18.56 -10.18 6.67
N SER A 255 -19.32 -9.86 5.63
CA SER A 255 -20.25 -10.81 5.03
C SER A 255 -20.08 -10.90 3.53
N ASP A 256 -20.40 -12.05 2.98
CA ASP A 256 -20.41 -12.32 1.55
C ASP A 256 -21.45 -13.41 1.26
N ILE A 257 -22.00 -13.41 0.06
CA ILE A 257 -22.94 -14.42 -0.39
C ILE A 257 -22.26 -15.77 -0.64
N ASP A 258 -20.96 -15.76 -1.02
CA ASP A 258 -20.18 -16.96 -1.30
C ASP A 258 -19.54 -17.51 -0.01
N ALA A 259 -19.98 -18.70 0.41
CA ALA A 259 -19.44 -19.40 1.58
C ALA A 259 -17.93 -19.68 1.45
N ARG A 260 -17.42 -19.92 0.22
CA ARG A 260 -15.98 -20.14 -0.03
C ARG A 260 -15.17 -18.90 0.24
N SER A 261 -15.72 -17.71 -0.10
CA SER A 261 -15.11 -16.42 0.23
C SER A 261 -15.00 -16.24 1.75
N ILE A 262 -16.05 -16.58 2.51
CA ILE A 262 -16.02 -16.49 3.97
C ILE A 262 -15.04 -17.47 4.61
N ASP A 263 -14.92 -18.70 4.09
CA ASP A 263 -13.90 -19.65 4.58
C ASP A 263 -12.47 -19.17 4.31
N LEU A 264 -12.27 -18.47 3.20
CA LEU A 264 -11.01 -17.82 2.88
C LEU A 264 -10.73 -16.64 3.83
N CYS A 265 -11.73 -15.82 4.13
CA CYS A 265 -11.63 -14.73 5.10
C CYS A 265 -11.15 -15.22 6.47
N LYS A 266 -11.75 -16.33 6.98
CA LYS A 266 -11.36 -16.94 8.25
C LYS A 266 -9.88 -17.37 8.25
N LYS A 267 -9.41 -17.99 7.15
CA LYS A 267 -8.00 -18.39 6.99
C LYS A 267 -7.07 -17.18 6.96
N HIS A 268 -7.41 -16.14 6.21
CA HIS A 268 -6.63 -14.90 6.12
C HIS A 268 -6.59 -14.16 7.47
N ALA A 269 -7.73 -14.02 8.16
CA ALA A 269 -7.81 -13.39 9.47
C ALA A 269 -6.97 -14.13 10.52
N LYS A 270 -7.05 -15.48 10.55
CA LYS A 270 -6.20 -16.31 11.40
C LYS A 270 -4.72 -16.08 11.15
N LYS A 271 -4.30 -16.02 9.87
CA LYS A 271 -2.91 -15.77 9.49
C LYS A 271 -2.46 -14.35 9.78
N ALA A 272 -3.36 -13.36 9.66
CA ALA A 272 -3.11 -11.99 10.08
C ALA A 272 -3.03 -11.83 11.61
N GLY A 273 -3.54 -12.78 12.39
CA GLY A 273 -3.58 -12.72 13.85
C GLY A 273 -4.65 -11.75 14.37
N VAL A 274 -5.78 -11.61 13.65
CA VAL A 274 -6.90 -10.73 14.01
C VAL A 274 -8.21 -11.49 14.14
N MET A 275 -9.14 -10.93 14.91
CA MET A 275 -10.51 -11.44 15.06
C MET A 275 -11.49 -10.54 14.32
N VAL A 276 -12.35 -11.17 13.53
CA VAL A 276 -13.44 -10.53 12.79
C VAL A 276 -14.64 -11.45 12.83
N ASN A 277 -15.85 -10.91 12.92
CA ASN A 277 -17.09 -11.67 12.79
C ASN A 277 -17.37 -11.89 11.30
N TRP A 278 -17.65 -13.15 10.93
CA TRP A 278 -17.90 -13.52 9.54
C TRP A 278 -19.29 -14.14 9.39
N LYS A 279 -20.02 -13.75 8.33
CA LYS A 279 -21.35 -14.27 8.04
C LYS A 279 -21.46 -14.59 6.54
N VAL A 280 -22.01 -15.76 6.21
CA VAL A 280 -22.48 -16.04 4.85
C VAL A 280 -23.87 -15.48 4.74
N ALA A 281 -24.05 -14.39 4.01
CA ALA A 281 -25.36 -13.75 3.85
C ALA A 281 -25.36 -12.84 2.61
N PRO A 282 -26.45 -12.80 1.84
CA PRO A 282 -26.65 -11.81 0.80
C PRO A 282 -26.90 -10.43 1.42
N LEU A 283 -26.64 -9.35 0.66
CA LEU A 283 -26.82 -7.98 1.10
C LEU A 283 -28.24 -7.69 1.64
N LYS A 284 -29.26 -8.26 1.03
CA LYS A 284 -30.68 -8.10 1.44
C LYS A 284 -30.97 -8.50 2.88
N GLU A 285 -30.12 -9.36 3.47
CA GLU A 285 -30.23 -9.80 4.87
C GLU A 285 -29.40 -8.94 5.83
N LEU A 286 -28.78 -7.86 5.33
CA LEU A 286 -28.06 -6.93 6.19
C LEU A 286 -28.99 -6.27 7.19
N SER A 287 -28.71 -6.46 8.46
CA SER A 287 -29.38 -5.82 9.58
C SER A 287 -28.45 -5.73 10.78
N THR A 288 -28.61 -4.71 11.59
CA THR A 288 -27.90 -4.54 12.87
C THR A 288 -28.71 -3.64 13.77
N ASP A 289 -28.62 -3.89 15.06
CA ASP A 289 -29.18 -3.05 16.14
C ASP A 289 -28.25 -1.91 16.57
N LYS A 290 -27.05 -1.86 15.96
CA LYS A 290 -26.01 -0.87 16.28
C LYS A 290 -26.21 0.41 15.49
N SER A 291 -25.82 1.54 16.08
CA SER A 291 -25.87 2.88 15.50
C SER A 291 -24.46 3.47 15.38
N GLY A 292 -24.28 4.45 14.52
CA GLY A 292 -23.04 5.24 14.43
C GLY A 292 -21.85 4.53 13.78
N GLY A 293 -22.08 3.44 13.06
CA GLY A 293 -21.04 2.63 12.45
C GLY A 293 -20.52 3.14 11.09
N LEU A 294 -19.66 2.35 10.50
CA LEU A 294 -19.06 2.56 9.17
C LEU A 294 -19.29 1.36 8.26
N ILE A 295 -19.90 1.58 7.12
CA ILE A 295 -19.88 0.64 6.00
C ILE A 295 -18.74 1.01 5.06
N VAL A 296 -17.88 0.04 4.76
CA VAL A 296 -16.82 0.18 3.75
C VAL A 296 -16.87 -1.03 2.85
N CYS A 297 -17.08 -0.85 1.55
CA CYS A 297 -17.16 -1.97 0.63
C CYS A 297 -16.61 -1.68 -0.76
N ASN A 298 -16.26 -2.77 -1.45
CA ASN A 298 -15.81 -2.82 -2.83
C ASN A 298 -16.74 -3.76 -3.62
N PRO A 299 -17.93 -3.28 -4.04
CA PRO A 299 -18.90 -4.10 -4.75
C PRO A 299 -18.40 -4.49 -6.15
N PRO A 300 -18.99 -5.51 -6.81
CA PRO A 300 -18.71 -5.83 -8.20
C PRO A 300 -18.94 -4.63 -9.13
N TYR A 301 -18.03 -4.45 -10.12
CA TYR A 301 -18.07 -3.29 -11.02
C TYR A 301 -18.95 -3.52 -12.27
N GLY A 302 -19.29 -4.78 -12.57
CA GLY A 302 -20.07 -5.13 -13.75
C GLY A 302 -19.28 -4.90 -15.07
N GLU A 303 -18.14 -5.57 -15.23
CA GLU A 303 -17.27 -5.40 -16.41
C GLU A 303 -17.91 -5.90 -17.71
N ARG A 304 -18.78 -6.92 -17.65
CA ARG A 304 -19.52 -7.47 -18.78
C ARG A 304 -20.98 -6.98 -18.78
N MET A 305 -21.65 -7.03 -19.94
CA MET A 305 -22.97 -6.43 -20.10
C MET A 305 -24.07 -7.06 -19.21
N MET A 306 -24.04 -8.37 -18.96
CA MET A 306 -24.96 -9.03 -18.00
C MET A 306 -24.59 -8.65 -16.56
N GLU A 307 -23.32 -8.73 -16.21
CA GLU A 307 -22.78 -8.31 -14.91
C GLU A 307 -23.08 -6.84 -14.60
N LYS A 308 -23.16 -5.98 -15.64
CA LYS A 308 -23.51 -4.56 -15.50
C LYS A 308 -24.93 -4.36 -14.97
N ARG A 309 -25.92 -5.10 -15.51
CA ARG A 309 -27.32 -5.04 -15.04
C ARG A 309 -27.45 -5.55 -13.60
N GLU A 310 -26.76 -6.63 -13.27
CA GLU A 310 -26.72 -7.18 -11.92
C GLU A 310 -26.09 -6.18 -10.94
N ALA A 311 -24.99 -5.54 -11.32
CA ALA A 311 -24.34 -4.49 -10.52
C ALA A 311 -25.28 -3.29 -10.30
N GLU A 312 -26.06 -2.87 -11.30
CA GLU A 312 -27.03 -1.78 -11.14
C GLU A 312 -28.17 -2.14 -10.18
N VAL A 313 -28.65 -3.38 -10.21
CA VAL A 313 -29.65 -3.87 -9.25
C VAL A 313 -29.04 -3.85 -7.83
N LEU A 314 -27.82 -4.39 -7.67
CA LEU A 314 -27.10 -4.39 -6.41
C LEU A 314 -26.90 -2.97 -5.86
N TYR A 315 -26.54 -1.99 -6.71
CA TYR A 315 -26.33 -0.61 -6.23
C TYR A 315 -27.62 0.06 -5.72
N ARG A 316 -28.78 -0.26 -6.31
CA ARG A 316 -30.08 0.19 -5.77
C ARG A 316 -30.40 -0.49 -4.44
N GLU A 317 -30.14 -1.80 -4.34
CA GLU A 317 -30.30 -2.55 -3.11
C GLU A 317 -29.39 -2.03 -2.00
N MET A 318 -28.11 -1.74 -2.32
CA MET A 318 -27.18 -1.11 -1.38
C MET A 318 -27.77 0.18 -0.79
N ARG A 319 -28.33 1.04 -1.65
CA ARG A 319 -28.94 2.29 -1.19
C ARG A 319 -30.05 2.03 -0.19
N HIS A 320 -30.97 1.13 -0.52
CA HIS A 320 -32.10 0.80 0.33
C HIS A 320 -31.65 0.23 1.67
N LYS A 321 -30.79 -0.77 1.65
CA LYS A 321 -30.31 -1.43 2.87
C LYS A 321 -29.43 -0.54 3.76
N PHE A 322 -28.64 0.33 3.18
CA PHE A 322 -27.78 1.23 3.98
C PHE A 322 -28.55 2.39 4.59
N ASP A 323 -29.68 2.80 4.00
CA ASP A 323 -30.54 3.82 4.59
C ASP A 323 -31.41 3.30 5.77
N GLU A 324 -31.62 1.97 5.85
CA GLU A 324 -32.29 1.36 7.00
C GLU A 324 -31.44 1.40 8.28
N LEU A 325 -30.11 1.62 8.14
CA LEU A 325 -29.18 1.61 9.27
C LEU A 325 -29.11 2.98 9.95
N ASP A 326 -29.27 2.99 11.26
CA ASP A 326 -29.28 4.21 12.04
C ASP A 326 -27.90 4.84 12.17
N ASN A 327 -27.73 6.07 11.70
CA ASN A 327 -26.52 6.89 11.79
C ASN A 327 -25.23 6.24 11.27
N TRP A 328 -25.32 5.43 10.19
CA TRP A 328 -24.15 4.81 9.57
C TRP A 328 -23.56 5.69 8.47
N GLN A 329 -22.22 5.82 8.47
CA GLN A 329 -21.47 6.37 7.34
C GLN A 329 -21.23 5.28 6.30
N VAL A 330 -21.19 5.67 5.02
CA VAL A 330 -20.97 4.72 3.92
C VAL A 330 -19.82 5.17 3.06
N SER A 331 -18.91 4.25 2.75
CA SER A 331 -17.78 4.45 1.85
C SER A 331 -17.72 3.31 0.84
N VAL A 332 -17.93 3.62 -0.42
CA VAL A 332 -17.96 2.64 -1.53
C VAL A 332 -16.89 3.00 -2.54
N ILE A 333 -16.11 2.02 -2.99
CA ILE A 333 -15.20 2.21 -4.13
C ILE A 333 -15.73 1.44 -5.34
N THR A 334 -15.77 2.10 -6.50
CA THR A 334 -16.16 1.44 -7.74
C THR A 334 -15.55 2.14 -8.96
N ALA A 335 -15.32 1.39 -10.03
CA ALA A 335 -14.97 1.91 -11.36
C ALA A 335 -16.21 2.27 -12.18
N TYR A 336 -17.42 1.98 -11.68
CA TYR A 336 -18.66 2.24 -12.39
C TYR A 336 -18.98 3.74 -12.44
N ARG A 337 -18.94 4.33 -13.65
CA ARG A 337 -19.02 5.79 -13.84
C ARG A 337 -20.34 6.40 -13.37
N ASP A 338 -21.46 5.68 -13.58
CA ASP A 338 -22.80 6.16 -13.25
C ASP A 338 -23.28 5.73 -11.85
N PHE A 339 -22.36 5.33 -10.98
CA PHE A 339 -22.69 4.77 -9.67
C PHE A 339 -23.68 5.64 -8.89
N GLU A 340 -23.46 6.95 -8.75
CA GLU A 340 -24.34 7.83 -7.98
C GLU A 340 -25.75 7.94 -8.56
N ARG A 341 -25.85 7.94 -9.89
CA ARG A 341 -27.16 7.97 -10.57
C ARG A 341 -27.96 6.70 -10.26
N ILE A 342 -27.28 5.54 -10.28
CA ILE A 342 -27.92 4.24 -10.01
C ILE A 342 -28.18 4.06 -8.52
N TYR A 343 -27.21 4.45 -7.69
CA TYR A 343 -27.33 4.43 -6.22
C TYR A 343 -28.43 5.38 -5.72
N GLY A 344 -28.77 6.42 -6.49
CA GLY A 344 -29.87 7.34 -6.22
C GLY A 344 -29.53 8.42 -5.18
N LYS A 345 -28.26 8.65 -4.86
CA LYS A 345 -27.81 9.73 -3.97
C LYS A 345 -26.47 10.28 -4.40
N ARG A 346 -26.33 11.59 -4.37
CA ARG A 346 -25.05 12.26 -4.58
C ARG A 346 -24.17 12.09 -3.35
N ALA A 347 -22.90 11.73 -3.55
CA ALA A 347 -21.94 11.57 -2.47
C ALA A 347 -21.53 12.94 -1.88
N ASP A 348 -21.34 12.97 -0.55
CA ASP A 348 -20.83 14.15 0.14
C ASP A 348 -19.36 14.42 -0.23
N LYS A 349 -18.58 13.34 -0.45
CA LYS A 349 -17.20 13.44 -0.89
C LYS A 349 -16.88 12.36 -1.91
N ARG A 350 -16.05 12.73 -2.89
CA ARG A 350 -15.52 11.82 -3.92
C ARG A 350 -14.02 11.92 -3.97
N ARG A 351 -13.36 10.77 -4.15
CA ARG A 351 -11.91 10.72 -4.35
C ARG A 351 -11.58 9.74 -5.47
N LYS A 352 -10.84 10.20 -6.47
CA LYS A 352 -10.29 9.32 -7.51
C LYS A 352 -9.13 8.52 -6.93
N LEU A 353 -9.15 7.22 -7.14
CA LEU A 353 -8.15 6.25 -6.69
C LEU A 353 -7.86 5.27 -7.82
N SER A 354 -6.83 4.43 -7.64
CA SER A 354 -6.50 3.37 -8.61
C SER A 354 -6.52 2.00 -7.94
N ASN A 355 -7.22 1.04 -8.54
CA ASN A 355 -7.25 -0.35 -8.12
C ASN A 355 -6.81 -1.25 -9.28
N GLY A 356 -5.63 -1.91 -9.17
CA GLY A 356 -5.13 -2.82 -10.20
C GLY A 356 -4.98 -2.20 -11.59
N GLY A 357 -4.64 -0.89 -11.69
CA GLY A 357 -4.55 -0.17 -12.96
C GLY A 357 -5.87 0.48 -13.42
N MET A 358 -7.01 0.12 -12.84
CA MET A 358 -8.32 0.76 -13.13
C MET A 358 -8.48 2.05 -12.31
N VAL A 359 -9.01 3.08 -12.96
CA VAL A 359 -9.42 4.32 -12.27
C VAL A 359 -10.75 4.05 -11.58
N CYS A 360 -10.76 4.15 -10.26
CA CYS A 360 -11.94 4.01 -9.41
C CYS A 360 -12.27 5.34 -8.74
N THR A 361 -13.51 5.47 -8.29
CA THR A 361 -13.92 6.57 -7.42
C THR A 361 -14.39 6.00 -6.08
N MET A 362 -13.85 6.52 -4.99
CA MET A 362 -14.38 6.30 -3.67
C MET A 362 -15.45 7.36 -3.40
N TYR A 363 -16.66 6.90 -3.12
CA TYR A 363 -17.81 7.70 -2.77
C TYR A 363 -18.07 7.60 -1.28
N GLN A 364 -18.18 8.73 -0.60
CA GLN A 364 -18.44 8.80 0.85
C GLN A 364 -19.75 9.53 1.11
N TYR A 365 -20.58 8.93 1.96
CA TYR A 365 -21.86 9.45 2.41
C TYR A 365 -21.80 9.59 3.92
N PHE A 366 -21.87 10.83 4.38
CA PHE A 366 -21.92 11.14 5.81
C PHE A 366 -23.37 11.32 6.22
N LYS A 367 -23.77 10.73 7.35
CA LYS A 367 -25.03 11.14 7.95
C LYS A 367 -24.82 12.51 8.61
N ARG A 368 -25.69 13.45 8.31
CA ARG A 368 -25.76 14.72 9.02
C ARG A 368 -26.44 14.43 10.35
N ASN A 369 -25.82 14.84 11.45
CA ASN A 369 -26.56 15.03 12.68
C ASN A 369 -27.52 16.19 12.39
N ASP A 370 -28.83 15.90 12.30
CA ASP A 370 -29.85 16.92 12.30
C ASP A 370 -29.90 17.57 13.67
#